data_e5a5d196b3104a4d9bebd4dc10d8812a
#
_entry.id   e5a5d196b3104a4d9bebd4dc10d8812a
#
_cell.length_a   1.000
_cell.length_b   1.000
_cell.length_c   1.000
_cell.angle_alpha   90.00
_cell.angle_beta   90.00
_cell.angle_gamma   90.00
#
_symmetry.space_group_name_H-M   'P 1'
#
loop_
_entity.id
_entity.type
_entity.pdbx_description
1 polymer ?
#
loop_
_entity_poly.entity_id
_entity_poly.type
_entity_poly.pdbx_seq_one_letter_code
_entity_poly.pdbx_strand_id
1 'polypeptide(L)'
;MGTLELQVLHTPGHSEGSVTLLCGDTLFCGDTLFAGSCGRTDFPGGGMKQMMASLARLAALPGDYRVLPGHMEPSTLDRERRFNPYMQMALREQG
;
A
#
# COMPACT_ATOMS: atom_id res chain seq x y z
N MET A 1 11.89 25.15 10.47
CA MET A 1 10.75 24.27 10.30
C MET A 1 10.51 23.98 8.83
N GLY A 2 10.50 22.75 8.48
CA GLY A 2 10.24 22.39 7.09
C GLY A 2 8.75 22.31 6.78
N THR A 3 8.43 22.42 5.51
CA THR A 3 7.08 22.11 5.04
C THR A 3 6.98 20.61 4.83
N LEU A 4 5.84 20.05 5.19
CA LEU A 4 5.57 18.65 4.92
C LEU A 4 5.23 18.49 3.44
N GLU A 5 5.94 17.61 2.78
CA GLU A 5 5.60 17.25 1.40
C GLU A 5 4.59 16.12 1.41
N LEU A 6 3.53 16.30 0.66
CA LEU A 6 2.51 15.26 0.48
C LEU A 6 2.65 14.71 -0.93
N GLN A 7 2.97 13.42 -1.02
CA GLN A 7 3.06 12.73 -2.30
C GLN A 7 1.83 11.85 -2.48
N VAL A 8 1.26 11.87 -3.66
CA VAL A 8 0.13 11.01 -4.01
C VAL A 8 0.65 9.89 -4.89
N LEU A 9 0.51 8.67 -4.41
CA LEU A 9 0.89 7.48 -5.16
C LEU A 9 -0.37 6.79 -5.65
N HIS A 10 -0.47 6.57 -6.95
CA HIS A 10 -1.61 5.86 -7.51
C HIS A 10 -1.45 4.37 -7.21
N THR A 11 -2.37 3.83 -6.43
CA THR A 11 -2.33 2.43 -5.99
C THR A 11 -3.67 1.75 -6.29
N PRO A 12 -3.98 1.52 -7.58
CA PRO A 12 -5.24 0.89 -7.95
C PRO A 12 -5.29 -0.59 -7.55
N GLY A 13 -6.47 -1.12 -7.48
CA GLY A 13 -6.71 -2.52 -7.12
C GLY A 13 -8.00 -2.69 -6.37
N HIS A 14 -8.19 -1.95 -5.29
CA HIS A 14 -9.49 -1.85 -4.63
C HIS A 14 -10.46 -1.09 -5.54
N SER A 15 -9.99 0.01 -6.12
CA SER A 15 -10.70 0.73 -7.20
C SER A 15 -9.66 1.35 -8.12
N GLU A 16 -10.11 1.82 -9.29
CA GLU A 16 -9.22 2.49 -10.23
C GLU A 16 -8.65 3.79 -9.69
N GLY A 17 -9.42 4.47 -8.83
CA GLY A 17 -9.01 5.74 -8.27
C GLY A 17 -8.31 5.66 -6.93
N SER A 18 -7.99 4.46 -6.45
CA SER A 18 -7.34 4.31 -5.16
C SER A 18 -5.95 4.91 -5.16
N VAL A 19 -5.63 5.64 -4.08
CA VAL A 19 -4.33 6.27 -3.92
C VAL A 19 -3.81 6.02 -2.52
N THR A 20 -2.49 6.09 -2.38
CA THR A 20 -1.80 6.11 -1.10
C THR A 20 -1.13 7.46 -0.96
N LEU A 21 -1.30 8.09 0.18
CA LEU A 21 -0.68 9.38 0.46
C LEU A 21 0.55 9.16 1.32
N LEU A 22 1.68 9.70 0.87
CA LEU A 22 2.92 9.68 1.65
C LEU A 22 3.16 11.06 2.23
N CYS A 23 3.20 11.14 3.55
CA CYS A 23 3.44 12.38 4.26
C CYS A 23 4.54 12.13 5.30
N GLY A 24 5.73 12.68 5.06
CA GLY A 24 6.86 12.44 5.95
C GLY A 24 7.23 10.96 5.97
N ASP A 25 7.08 10.33 7.13
CA ASP A 25 7.37 8.90 7.31
C ASP A 25 6.11 8.04 7.41
N THR A 26 4.98 8.56 6.98
CA THR A 26 3.68 7.89 7.14
C THR A 26 3.00 7.69 5.80
N LEU A 27 2.50 6.48 5.57
CA LEU A 27 1.68 6.13 4.41
C LEU A 27 0.23 6.01 4.84
N PHE A 28 -0.62 6.82 4.23
CA PHE A 28 -2.07 6.73 4.41
C PHE A 28 -2.61 5.88 3.27
N CYS A 29 -2.77 4.59 3.54
CA CYS A 29 -2.99 3.60 2.50
C CYS A 29 -4.47 3.37 2.15
N GLY A 30 -5.39 3.95 2.92
CA GLY A 30 -6.82 3.75 2.65
C GLY A 30 -7.17 2.26 2.61
N ASP A 31 -7.70 1.83 1.48
CA ASP A 31 -8.12 0.44 1.29
C ASP A 31 -7.11 -0.37 0.45
N THR A 32 -5.85 0.06 0.38
CA THR A 32 -4.85 -0.65 -0.41
C THR A 32 -4.05 -1.65 0.42
N LEU A 33 -3.45 -1.20 1.51
CA LEU A 33 -2.57 -2.05 2.33
C LEU A 33 -3.08 -2.05 3.78
N PHE A 34 -3.31 -3.24 4.32
CA PHE A 34 -3.70 -3.44 5.70
C PHE A 34 -2.65 -4.29 6.40
N ALA A 35 -2.71 -4.32 7.72
CA ALA A 35 -1.84 -5.18 8.51
C ALA A 35 -2.13 -6.65 8.18
N GLY A 36 -1.20 -7.30 7.50
CA GLY A 36 -1.32 -8.71 7.10
C GLY A 36 -2.30 -8.96 5.95
N SER A 37 -2.79 -7.89 5.28
CA SER A 37 -3.83 -8.05 4.26
C SER A 37 -3.75 -6.92 3.23
N CYS A 38 -4.71 -6.90 2.32
CA CYS A 38 -4.89 -5.83 1.37
C CYS A 38 -6.39 -5.61 1.13
N GLY A 39 -6.71 -4.51 0.43
CA GLY A 39 -8.10 -4.19 0.14
C GLY A 39 -8.74 -5.20 -0.80
N ARG A 40 -10.07 -5.24 -0.77
CA ARG A 40 -10.84 -6.10 -1.67
C ARG A 40 -10.66 -5.66 -3.11
N THR A 41 -10.66 -6.62 -4.01
CA THR A 41 -10.44 -6.37 -5.44
C THR A 41 -11.58 -6.86 -6.33
N ASP A 42 -12.70 -7.23 -5.72
CA ASP A 42 -13.86 -7.81 -6.42
C ASP A 42 -14.91 -6.77 -6.80
N PHE A 43 -14.60 -5.48 -6.63
CA PHE A 43 -15.50 -4.40 -7.05
C PHE A 43 -15.29 -4.06 -8.52
N PRO A 44 -16.32 -3.51 -9.20
CA PRO A 44 -16.11 -2.96 -10.54
C PRO A 44 -14.98 -1.91 -10.53
N GLY A 45 -14.08 -2.01 -11.49
CA GLY A 45 -12.91 -1.13 -11.56
C GLY A 45 -11.74 -1.56 -10.69
N GLY A 46 -11.90 -2.60 -9.84
CA GLY A 46 -10.82 -3.18 -9.07
C GLY A 46 -10.18 -4.36 -9.78
N GLY A 47 -9.09 -4.89 -9.24
CA GLY A 47 -8.45 -6.06 -9.80
C GLY A 47 -7.24 -6.50 -9.02
N MET A 48 -7.09 -7.84 -8.90
CA MET A 48 -5.98 -8.40 -8.15
C MET A 48 -4.64 -8.08 -8.81
N LYS A 49 -4.59 -8.07 -10.14
CA LYS A 49 -3.37 -7.74 -10.86
C LYS A 49 -2.91 -6.32 -10.55
N GLN A 50 -3.85 -5.38 -10.55
CA GLN A 50 -3.55 -3.99 -10.21
C GLN A 50 -3.12 -3.90 -8.74
N MET A 51 -3.80 -4.62 -7.86
CA MET A 51 -3.45 -4.62 -6.43
C MET A 51 -2.03 -5.16 -6.22
N MET A 52 -1.65 -6.21 -6.91
CA MET A 52 -0.30 -6.75 -6.79
C MET A 52 0.74 -5.75 -7.27
N ALA A 53 0.50 -5.07 -8.38
CA ALA A 53 1.41 -4.04 -8.86
C ALA A 53 1.52 -2.88 -7.86
N SER A 54 0.41 -2.49 -7.25
CA SER A 54 0.38 -1.41 -6.25
C SER A 54 1.15 -1.80 -4.99
N LEU A 55 0.96 -3.02 -4.49
CA LEU A 55 1.68 -3.50 -3.31
C LEU A 55 3.18 -3.58 -3.57
N ALA A 56 3.58 -4.05 -4.76
CA ALA A 56 4.99 -4.09 -5.13
C ALA A 56 5.58 -2.68 -5.19
N ARG A 57 4.82 -1.73 -5.70
CA ARG A 57 5.24 -0.33 -5.74
C ARG A 57 5.48 0.24 -4.34
N LEU A 58 4.58 -0.05 -3.40
CA LEU A 58 4.75 0.39 -2.02
C LEU A 58 5.96 -0.29 -1.38
N ALA A 59 6.13 -1.58 -1.62
CA ALA A 59 7.25 -2.33 -1.06
C ALA A 59 8.61 -1.84 -1.58
N ALA A 60 8.63 -1.23 -2.76
CA ALA A 60 9.87 -0.72 -3.37
C ALA A 60 10.28 0.65 -2.83
N LEU A 61 9.46 1.30 -2.01
CA LEU A 61 9.81 2.59 -1.43
C LEU A 61 11.05 2.44 -0.54
N PRO A 62 11.99 3.40 -0.59
CA PRO A 62 13.19 3.31 0.23
C PRO A 62 12.87 3.62 1.71
N GLY A 63 13.43 2.83 2.61
CA GLY A 63 13.26 3.04 4.04
C GLY A 63 12.01 2.38 4.60
N ASP A 64 11.71 2.70 5.84
CA ASP A 64 10.53 2.20 6.52
C ASP A 64 9.55 3.34 6.75
N TYR A 65 8.27 3.02 6.76
CA TYR A 65 7.19 4.00 6.92
C TYR A 65 6.13 3.43 7.84
N ARG A 66 5.44 4.31 8.54
CA ARG A 66 4.22 3.94 9.25
C ARG A 66 3.12 3.71 8.23
N VAL A 67 2.34 2.67 8.43
CA VAL A 67 1.22 2.34 7.57
C VAL A 67 -0.08 2.59 8.33
N LEU A 68 -0.86 3.54 7.86
CA LEU A 68 -2.16 3.88 8.45
C LEU A 68 -3.24 3.52 7.44
N PRO A 69 -3.87 2.36 7.58
CA PRO A 69 -4.98 1.97 6.70
C PRO A 69 -6.27 2.70 7.06
N GLY A 70 -7.23 2.64 6.17
CA GLY A 70 -8.53 3.29 6.37
C GLY A 70 -9.33 2.72 7.53
N HIS A 71 -9.21 1.41 7.77
CA HIS A 71 -9.86 0.75 8.89
C HIS A 71 -9.07 -0.44 9.35
N MET A 72 -8.45 -0.66 10.20
CA MET A 72 -7.65 -1.73 10.76
C MET A 72 -6.50 -1.10 11.52
N GLU A 73 -5.72 -1.93 12.15
CA GLU A 73 -4.64 -1.46 12.98
C GLU A 73 -3.52 -0.83 12.17
N PRO A 74 -2.87 0.20 12.70
CA PRO A 74 -1.64 0.70 12.10
C PRO A 74 -0.54 -0.36 12.07
N SER A 75 0.36 -0.25 11.11
CA SER A 75 1.48 -1.18 10.96
C SER A 75 2.71 -0.40 10.50
N THR A 76 3.74 -1.10 10.04
CA THR A 76 4.89 -0.48 9.39
C THR A 76 5.13 -1.18 8.05
N LEU A 77 5.71 -0.45 7.11
CA LEU A 77 5.97 -1.00 5.80
C LEU A 77 6.96 -2.17 5.87
N ASP A 78 7.98 -2.05 6.72
CA ASP A 78 8.95 -3.13 6.88
C ASP A 78 8.30 -4.41 7.39
N ARG A 79 7.38 -4.28 8.34
CA ARG A 79 6.62 -5.43 8.84
C ARG A 79 5.79 -6.06 7.74
N GLU A 80 5.14 -5.24 6.91
CA GLU A 80 4.31 -5.76 5.83
C GLU A 80 5.16 -6.42 4.73
N ARG A 81 6.34 -5.90 4.45
CA ARG A 81 7.28 -6.55 3.52
C ARG A 81 7.64 -7.95 3.98
N ARG A 82 7.77 -8.17 5.29
CA ARG A 82 8.22 -9.44 5.86
C ARG A 82 7.09 -10.43 6.07
N PHE A 83 5.93 -9.95 6.50
CA PHE A 83 4.88 -10.82 7.02
C PHE A 83 3.56 -10.76 6.27
N ASN A 84 3.38 -9.80 5.37
CA ASN A 84 2.14 -9.70 4.61
C ASN A 84 2.20 -10.64 3.42
N PRO A 85 1.36 -11.69 3.38
CA PRO A 85 1.43 -12.68 2.29
C PRO A 85 1.08 -12.09 0.93
N TYR A 86 0.20 -11.09 0.89
CA TYR A 86 -0.15 -10.42 -0.36
C TYR A 86 1.00 -9.59 -0.89
N MET A 87 1.69 -8.87 -0.02
CA MET A 87 2.86 -8.09 -0.43
C MET A 87 4.00 -8.99 -0.88
N GLN A 88 4.21 -10.13 -0.19
CA GLN A 88 5.22 -11.09 -0.62
C GLN A 88 4.88 -11.71 -1.97
N MET A 89 3.61 -12.00 -2.21
CA MET A 89 3.15 -12.47 -3.51
C MET A 89 3.40 -11.42 -4.59
N ALA A 90 3.11 -10.16 -4.29
CA ALA A 90 3.34 -9.07 -5.23
C ALA A 90 4.81 -8.94 -5.59
N LEU A 91 5.69 -9.04 -4.61
CA LEU A 91 7.13 -8.98 -4.86
C LEU A 91 7.62 -10.12 -5.74
N ARG A 92 7.09 -11.32 -5.56
CA ARG A 92 7.45 -12.46 -6.41
C ARG A 92 6.95 -12.28 -7.84
N GLU A 93 5.75 -11.76 -8.02
CA GLU A 93 5.19 -11.56 -9.36
C GLU A 93 5.87 -10.43 -10.12
N GLN A 94 6.32 -9.39 -9.42
CA GLN A 94 6.96 -8.24 -10.05
C GLN A 94 8.47 -8.40 -10.17
N GLY A 95 9.02 -9.30 -9.41
CA GLY A 95 10.44 -9.59 -9.46
C GLY A 95 10.76 -10.59 -10.51
#